data_07fc12f2151703fe6ea569e73c708a72
#
_entry.id   07fc12f2151703fe6ea569e73c708a72
#
_cell.length_a   1.000
_cell.length_b   1.000
_cell.length_c   1.000
_cell.angle_alpha   90.00
_cell.angle_beta   90.00
_cell.angle_gamma   90.00
#
_symmetry.space_group_name_H-M   'P 1'
#
loop_
_entity.id
_entity.type
_entity.pdbx_description
1 polymer ?
#
loop_
_entity_poly.entity_id
_entity_poly.type
_entity_poly.pdbx_seq_one_letter_code
_entity_poly.pdbx_strand_id
1 'polypeptide(L)'
;MTESEKIEYRPVSVREVLTEMKDLSEIMIDLAYSAALFHNRDLAEEVLELEKRVDYLAYILDMNTMLAARDAEDAESLIGATKVAAATDKISDAAADIATIVLQEIGVHPIIREAFQKVEEQLARAEVKPGSIFAKKKLGELELAAEIGVDVIAIRRGKEWTINPDEEEMISGDDVLFARGAPHGIDELKKLAEGPTRNATKED
;
A
#
# COMPACT_ATOMS: atom_id res chain seq x y z
N MET A 1 -10.59 30.79 -6.39
CA MET A 1 -9.17 30.49 -6.62
C MET A 1 -8.67 29.85 -5.36
N THR A 2 -8.66 28.53 -5.31
CA THR A 2 -8.08 27.75 -4.22
C THR A 2 -6.57 27.95 -4.26
N GLU A 3 -5.97 28.32 -3.12
CA GLU A 3 -4.52 28.30 -2.97
C GLU A 3 -4.03 26.91 -3.30
N SER A 4 -3.32 26.77 -4.41
CA SER A 4 -2.56 25.58 -4.75
C SER A 4 -1.59 25.37 -3.60
N GLU A 5 -1.73 24.28 -2.84
CA GLU A 5 -0.73 23.87 -1.86
C GLU A 5 0.61 23.80 -2.58
N LYS A 6 1.50 24.72 -2.20
CA LYS A 6 2.82 24.82 -2.80
C LYS A 6 3.60 23.58 -2.34
N ILE A 7 3.89 22.68 -3.29
CA ILE A 7 4.67 21.48 -2.98
C ILE A 7 6.03 21.92 -2.47
N GLU A 8 6.36 21.52 -1.25
CA GLU A 8 7.64 21.81 -0.63
C GLU A 8 8.72 20.91 -1.23
N TYR A 9 9.72 21.52 -1.86
CA TYR A 9 10.85 20.79 -2.43
C TYR A 9 11.66 20.11 -1.32
N ARG A 10 11.88 18.80 -1.46
CA ARG A 10 12.81 18.03 -0.62
C ARG A 10 13.94 17.49 -1.49
N PRO A 11 15.21 17.69 -1.10
CA PRO A 11 16.34 17.12 -1.79
C PRO A 11 16.42 15.62 -1.49
N VAL A 12 15.83 14.82 -2.37
CA VAL A 12 15.86 13.34 -2.33
C VAL A 12 16.53 12.86 -3.60
N SER A 13 17.30 11.78 -3.53
CA SER A 13 17.96 11.26 -4.74
C SER A 13 16.95 10.71 -5.73
N VAL A 14 17.22 10.89 -7.03
CA VAL A 14 16.39 10.31 -8.11
C VAL A 14 16.20 8.80 -7.92
N ARG A 15 17.24 8.11 -7.44
CA ARG A 15 17.18 6.67 -7.16
C ARG A 15 16.16 6.34 -6.08
N GLU A 16 16.18 7.06 -4.96
CA GLU A 16 15.25 6.82 -3.84
C GLU A 16 13.81 7.06 -4.26
N VAL A 17 13.56 8.16 -4.99
CA VAL A 17 12.22 8.46 -5.50
C VAL A 17 11.72 7.38 -6.46
N LEU A 18 12.54 6.94 -7.42
CA LEU A 18 12.18 5.87 -8.34
C LEU A 18 11.91 4.54 -7.63
N THR A 19 12.70 4.21 -6.60
CA THR A 19 12.48 3.00 -5.82
C THR A 19 11.14 3.06 -5.10
N GLU A 20 10.85 4.18 -4.41
CA GLU A 20 9.58 4.37 -3.71
C GLU A 20 8.40 4.32 -4.69
N MET A 21 8.47 5.01 -5.83
CA MET A 21 7.41 4.96 -6.85
C MET A 21 7.15 3.54 -7.35
N LYS A 22 8.22 2.78 -7.64
CA LYS A 22 8.12 1.38 -8.06
C LYS A 22 7.40 0.53 -6.99
N ASP A 23 7.88 0.60 -5.75
CA ASP A 23 7.34 -0.21 -4.65
C ASP A 23 5.86 0.12 -4.38
N LEU A 24 5.50 1.41 -4.41
CA LEU A 24 4.11 1.85 -4.27
C LEU A 24 3.23 1.38 -5.44
N SER A 25 3.70 1.49 -6.68
CA SER A 25 2.91 1.05 -7.84
C SER A 25 2.67 -0.46 -7.84
N GLU A 26 3.61 -1.27 -7.37
CA GLU A 26 3.44 -2.73 -7.24
C GLU A 26 2.33 -3.07 -6.24
N ILE A 27 2.38 -2.48 -5.03
CA ILE A 27 1.33 -2.74 -4.04
C ILE A 27 -0.03 -2.20 -4.46
N MET A 28 -0.09 -1.06 -5.17
CA MET A 28 -1.33 -0.49 -5.67
C MET A 28 -2.07 -1.42 -6.62
N ILE A 29 -1.36 -2.13 -7.49
CA ILE A 29 -1.95 -3.12 -8.39
C ILE A 29 -2.60 -4.24 -7.59
N ASP A 30 -1.91 -4.80 -6.63
CA ASP A 30 -2.38 -5.90 -5.79
C ASP A 30 -3.61 -5.46 -4.95
N LEU A 31 -3.57 -4.27 -4.36
CA LEU A 31 -4.68 -3.68 -3.62
C LEU A 31 -5.90 -3.44 -4.52
N ALA A 32 -5.71 -2.88 -5.71
CA ALA A 32 -6.78 -2.55 -6.65
C ALA A 32 -7.52 -3.81 -7.14
N TYR A 33 -6.78 -4.84 -7.54
CA TYR A 33 -7.39 -6.11 -7.93
C TYR A 33 -8.11 -6.77 -6.75
N SER A 34 -7.50 -6.79 -5.56
CA SER A 34 -8.15 -7.35 -4.36
C SER A 34 -9.40 -6.56 -3.98
N ALA A 35 -9.36 -5.23 -4.07
CA ALA A 35 -10.54 -4.38 -3.85
C ALA A 35 -11.67 -4.74 -4.81
N ALA A 36 -11.37 -4.90 -6.10
CA ALA A 36 -12.36 -5.24 -7.12
C ALA A 36 -12.93 -6.65 -6.93
N LEU A 37 -12.08 -7.65 -6.66
CA LEU A 37 -12.48 -9.04 -6.51
C LEU A 37 -13.36 -9.28 -5.29
N PHE A 38 -13.00 -8.69 -4.16
CA PHE A 38 -13.66 -8.89 -2.87
C PHE A 38 -14.63 -7.75 -2.52
N HIS A 39 -14.81 -6.80 -3.44
CA HIS A 39 -15.65 -5.61 -3.24
C HIS A 39 -15.30 -4.87 -1.95
N ASN A 40 -14.00 -4.73 -1.71
CA ASN A 40 -13.45 -4.17 -0.49
C ASN A 40 -13.19 -2.67 -0.66
N ARG A 41 -14.09 -1.86 -0.09
CA ARG A 41 -14.02 -0.40 -0.16
C ARG A 41 -12.78 0.17 0.52
N ASP A 42 -12.38 -0.40 1.67
CA ASP A 42 -11.22 0.10 2.42
C ASP A 42 -9.93 -0.04 1.61
N LEU A 43 -9.75 -1.16 0.89
CA LEU A 43 -8.60 -1.34 -0.01
C LEU A 43 -8.65 -0.37 -1.19
N ALA A 44 -9.83 -0.08 -1.73
CA ALA A 44 -9.99 0.88 -2.81
C ALA A 44 -9.62 2.30 -2.36
N GLU A 45 -10.01 2.70 -1.16
CA GLU A 45 -9.66 4.00 -0.59
C GLU A 45 -8.14 4.11 -0.37
N GLU A 46 -7.47 3.05 0.08
CA GLU A 46 -6.00 3.04 0.24
C GLU A 46 -5.28 3.21 -1.11
N VAL A 47 -5.78 2.62 -2.19
CA VAL A 47 -5.20 2.81 -3.54
C VAL A 47 -5.24 4.29 -3.94
N LEU A 48 -6.36 5.00 -3.69
CA LEU A 48 -6.46 6.43 -4.02
C LEU A 48 -5.58 7.32 -3.14
N GLU A 49 -5.27 6.90 -1.92
CA GLU A 49 -4.28 7.63 -1.10
C GLU A 49 -2.85 7.39 -1.60
N LEU A 50 -2.55 6.18 -2.06
CA LEU A 50 -1.24 5.86 -2.63
C LEU A 50 -1.02 6.56 -3.97
N GLU A 51 -2.04 6.68 -4.82
CA GLU A 51 -1.97 7.43 -6.08
C GLU A 51 -1.51 8.87 -5.86
N LYS A 52 -2.10 9.58 -4.90
CA LYS A 52 -1.65 10.94 -4.55
C LYS A 52 -0.19 11.00 -4.11
N ARG A 53 0.29 9.92 -3.48
CA ARG A 53 1.70 9.82 -3.09
C ARG A 53 2.61 9.62 -4.29
N VAL A 54 2.21 8.77 -5.26
CA VAL A 54 2.97 8.54 -6.49
C VAL A 54 3.01 9.80 -7.33
N ASP A 55 1.90 10.53 -7.50
CA ASP A 55 1.81 11.83 -8.17
C ASP A 55 2.81 12.84 -7.58
N TYR A 56 2.82 12.93 -6.25
CA TYR A 56 3.77 13.79 -5.54
C TYR A 56 5.22 13.38 -5.83
N LEU A 57 5.53 12.08 -5.81
CA LEU A 57 6.88 11.58 -6.08
C LEU A 57 7.29 11.81 -7.53
N ALA A 58 6.38 11.66 -8.50
CA ALA A 58 6.63 11.96 -9.90
C ALA A 58 7.03 13.43 -10.09
N TYR A 59 6.30 14.34 -9.43
CA TYR A 59 6.64 15.77 -9.44
C TYR A 59 8.02 16.04 -8.81
N ILE A 60 8.32 15.45 -7.67
CA ILE A 60 9.64 15.59 -7.01
C ILE A 60 10.77 15.03 -7.87
N LEU A 61 10.52 13.92 -8.56
CA LEU A 61 11.49 13.33 -9.48
C LEU A 61 11.81 14.27 -10.64
N ASP A 62 10.79 14.86 -11.27
CA ASP A 62 10.98 15.82 -12.36
C ASP A 62 11.80 17.01 -11.88
N MET A 63 11.52 17.58 -10.71
CA MET A 63 12.32 18.65 -10.14
C MET A 63 13.77 18.23 -9.92
N ASN A 64 13.99 17.05 -9.30
CA ASN A 64 15.32 16.56 -8.99
C ASN A 64 16.14 16.26 -10.26
N THR A 65 15.52 15.72 -11.31
CA THR A 65 16.19 15.48 -12.59
C THR A 65 16.59 16.78 -13.29
N MET A 66 15.71 17.79 -13.26
CA MET A 66 16.04 19.12 -13.79
C MET A 66 17.20 19.79 -13.04
N LEU A 67 17.27 19.64 -11.72
CA LEU A 67 18.33 20.21 -10.90
C LEU A 67 19.64 19.43 -10.97
N ALA A 68 19.60 18.13 -11.29
CA ALA A 68 20.77 17.27 -11.38
C ALA A 68 21.52 17.41 -12.71
N ALA A 69 20.86 17.85 -13.78
CA ALA A 69 21.47 18.02 -15.10
C ALA A 69 22.44 19.22 -15.10
N ARG A 70 23.73 18.97 -15.28
CA ARG A 70 24.78 20.00 -15.36
C ARG A 70 25.14 20.34 -16.81
N ASP A 71 24.93 19.38 -17.70
CA ASP A 71 25.22 19.48 -19.14
C ASP A 71 24.28 18.58 -19.96
N ALA A 72 24.50 18.54 -21.27
CA ALA A 72 23.65 17.78 -22.19
C ALA A 72 23.78 16.24 -21.99
N GLU A 73 24.94 15.75 -21.58
CA GLU A 73 25.18 14.32 -21.34
C GLU A 73 24.45 13.85 -20.07
N ASP A 74 24.53 14.63 -18.99
CA ASP A 74 23.74 14.41 -17.78
C ASP A 74 22.24 14.43 -18.09
N ALA A 75 21.76 15.43 -18.86
CA ALA A 75 20.37 15.54 -19.24
C ALA A 75 19.87 14.34 -20.06
N GLU A 76 20.68 13.83 -21.01
CA GLU A 76 20.34 12.66 -21.82
C GLU A 76 20.20 11.41 -20.93
N SER A 77 21.12 11.20 -19.97
CA SER A 77 21.07 10.08 -19.05
C SER A 77 19.83 10.11 -18.14
N LEU A 78 19.39 11.32 -17.71
CA LEU A 78 18.23 11.51 -16.85
C LEU A 78 16.89 11.37 -17.58
N ILE A 79 16.83 11.52 -18.90
CA ILE A 79 15.63 11.27 -19.70
C ILE A 79 15.10 9.85 -19.50
N GLY A 80 15.99 8.86 -19.37
CA GLY A 80 15.59 7.49 -19.08
C GLY A 80 14.82 7.38 -17.76
N ALA A 81 15.32 8.04 -16.70
CA ALA A 81 14.71 8.05 -15.38
C ALA A 81 13.31 8.70 -15.41
N THR A 82 13.17 9.88 -16.05
CA THR A 82 11.85 10.55 -16.16
C THR A 82 10.84 9.73 -16.96
N LYS A 83 11.28 9.01 -18.02
CA LYS A 83 10.39 8.13 -18.78
C LYS A 83 9.92 6.91 -17.97
N VAL A 84 10.79 6.32 -17.15
CA VAL A 84 10.41 5.23 -16.25
C VAL A 84 9.41 5.74 -15.21
N ALA A 85 9.69 6.89 -14.58
CA ALA A 85 8.77 7.49 -13.62
C ALA A 85 7.38 7.76 -14.23
N ALA A 86 7.32 8.36 -15.41
CA ALA A 86 6.06 8.62 -16.12
C ALA A 86 5.32 7.33 -16.54
N ALA A 87 6.04 6.22 -16.73
CA ALA A 87 5.41 4.93 -16.98
C ALA A 87 4.88 4.30 -15.69
N THR A 88 5.60 4.44 -14.58
CA THR A 88 5.17 4.00 -13.25
C THR A 88 3.94 4.76 -12.77
N ASP A 89 3.89 6.06 -12.98
CA ASP A 89 2.75 6.93 -12.74
C ASP A 89 1.49 6.43 -13.45
N LYS A 90 1.58 6.09 -14.73
CA LYS A 90 0.47 5.49 -15.47
C LYS A 90 0.01 4.12 -14.95
N ILE A 91 0.90 3.37 -14.34
CA ILE A 91 0.54 2.10 -13.68
C ILE A 91 -0.29 2.40 -12.43
N SER A 92 0.10 3.41 -11.65
CA SER A 92 -0.67 3.85 -10.47
C SER A 92 -2.03 4.42 -10.85
N ASP A 93 -2.12 5.25 -11.92
CA ASP A 93 -3.38 5.73 -12.48
C ASP A 93 -4.32 4.58 -12.84
N ALA A 94 -3.80 3.56 -13.53
CA ALA A 94 -4.61 2.39 -13.90
C ALA A 94 -5.10 1.59 -12.69
N ALA A 95 -4.31 1.49 -11.63
CA ALA A 95 -4.72 0.88 -10.37
C ALA A 95 -5.81 1.72 -9.68
N ALA A 96 -5.68 3.05 -9.67
CA ALA A 96 -6.67 3.97 -9.14
C ALA A 96 -8.00 3.92 -9.92
N ASP A 97 -7.95 3.77 -11.25
CA ASP A 97 -9.14 3.57 -12.08
C ASP A 97 -9.90 2.29 -11.68
N ILE A 98 -9.18 1.18 -11.44
CA ILE A 98 -9.80 -0.08 -10.96
C ILE A 98 -10.44 0.13 -9.58
N ALA A 99 -9.75 0.79 -8.65
CA ALA A 99 -10.27 1.08 -7.31
C ALA A 99 -11.52 1.97 -7.35
N THR A 100 -11.54 2.95 -8.25
CA THR A 100 -12.66 3.86 -8.45
C THR A 100 -13.94 3.12 -8.86
N ILE A 101 -13.85 2.03 -9.64
CA ILE A 101 -15.00 1.18 -10.00
C ILE A 101 -15.67 0.63 -8.74
N VAL A 102 -14.88 0.23 -7.74
CA VAL A 102 -15.39 -0.28 -6.46
C VAL A 102 -16.09 0.82 -5.66
N LEU A 103 -15.49 2.01 -5.61
CA LEU A 103 -16.03 3.15 -4.85
C LEU A 103 -17.31 3.72 -5.46
N GLN A 104 -17.47 3.63 -6.78
CA GLN A 104 -18.67 4.03 -7.49
C GLN A 104 -19.80 2.97 -7.41
N GLU A 105 -19.58 1.88 -6.68
CA GLU A 105 -20.54 0.78 -6.56
C GLU A 105 -20.97 0.18 -7.92
N ILE A 106 -20.13 0.34 -8.94
CA ILE A 106 -20.31 -0.31 -10.22
C ILE A 106 -20.05 -1.80 -10.01
N GLY A 107 -21.11 -2.60 -10.04
CA GLY A 107 -21.01 -4.02 -9.78
C GLY A 107 -20.07 -4.72 -10.76
N VAL A 108 -19.09 -5.42 -10.23
CA VAL A 108 -18.19 -6.25 -11.05
C VAL A 108 -18.96 -7.47 -11.56
N HIS A 109 -19.08 -7.58 -12.89
CA HIS A 109 -19.83 -8.69 -13.49
C HIS A 109 -19.25 -10.05 -13.04
N PRO A 110 -20.09 -11.07 -12.73
CA PRO A 110 -19.64 -12.37 -12.23
C PRO A 110 -18.50 -12.99 -13.06
N ILE A 111 -18.49 -12.78 -14.39
CA ILE A 111 -17.44 -13.29 -15.28
C ILE A 111 -16.04 -12.75 -14.94
N ILE A 112 -15.94 -11.52 -14.44
CA ILE A 112 -14.66 -10.94 -14.03
C ILE A 112 -14.19 -11.66 -12.76
N ARG A 113 -15.11 -11.89 -11.83
CA ARG A 113 -14.84 -12.65 -10.61
C ARG A 113 -14.39 -14.07 -10.94
N GLU A 114 -15.06 -14.76 -11.86
CA GLU A 114 -14.67 -16.10 -12.31
C GLU A 114 -13.29 -16.11 -12.99
N ALA A 115 -12.98 -15.09 -13.79
CA ALA A 115 -11.68 -14.98 -14.46
C ALA A 115 -10.51 -14.86 -13.47
N PHE A 116 -10.75 -14.24 -12.34
CA PHE A 116 -9.76 -14.01 -11.29
C PHE A 116 -9.84 -15.01 -10.12
N GLN A 117 -10.85 -15.88 -10.06
CA GLN A 117 -11.06 -16.85 -8.96
C GLN A 117 -9.96 -17.92 -8.81
N LYS A 118 -8.92 -17.91 -9.64
CA LYS A 118 -7.74 -18.78 -9.46
C LYS A 118 -6.78 -18.28 -8.39
N VAL A 119 -7.09 -17.18 -7.72
CA VAL A 119 -6.27 -16.64 -6.63
C VAL A 119 -6.67 -17.36 -5.34
N GLU A 120 -5.85 -18.31 -4.91
CA GLU A 120 -6.02 -19.04 -3.63
C GLU A 120 -5.79 -18.13 -2.42
N GLU A 121 -5.12 -17.00 -2.61
CA GLU A 121 -4.78 -16.02 -1.60
C GLU A 121 -5.53 -14.70 -1.84
N GLN A 122 -5.93 -14.06 -0.77
CA GLN A 122 -6.52 -12.73 -0.80
C GLN A 122 -5.64 -11.75 -0.04
N LEU A 123 -5.66 -10.51 -0.49
CA LEU A 123 -5.07 -9.40 0.22
C LEU A 123 -6.09 -8.81 1.18
N ALA A 124 -5.64 -8.45 2.38
CA ALA A 124 -6.49 -7.82 3.36
C ALA A 124 -5.73 -6.78 4.18
N ARG A 125 -6.51 -5.85 4.71
CA ARG A 125 -6.09 -4.83 5.65
C ARG A 125 -6.46 -5.25 7.06
N ALA A 126 -5.54 -5.10 8.02
CA ALA A 126 -5.77 -5.32 9.43
C ALA A 126 -5.18 -4.17 10.25
N GLU A 127 -6.00 -3.49 11.05
CA GLU A 127 -5.56 -2.41 11.94
C GLU A 127 -5.14 -2.98 13.29
N VAL A 128 -3.90 -2.71 13.69
CA VAL A 128 -3.33 -3.17 14.94
C VAL A 128 -3.85 -2.31 16.09
N LYS A 129 -4.67 -2.87 16.95
CA LYS A 129 -5.11 -2.14 18.16
C LYS A 129 -4.00 -2.10 19.21
N PRO A 130 -3.88 -1.01 19.99
CA PRO A 130 -2.81 -0.85 20.99
C PRO A 130 -2.74 -1.97 22.05
N GLY A 131 -3.85 -2.69 22.26
CA GLY A 131 -3.94 -3.83 23.18
C GLY A 131 -3.78 -5.20 22.53
N SER A 132 -3.50 -5.26 21.23
CA SER A 132 -3.30 -6.53 20.52
C SER A 132 -1.98 -7.20 20.87
N ILE A 133 -1.88 -8.50 20.58
CA ILE A 133 -0.64 -9.24 20.76
C ILE A 133 0.46 -8.83 19.79
N PHE A 134 0.14 -8.08 18.73
CA PHE A 134 1.08 -7.59 17.74
C PHE A 134 1.80 -6.32 18.18
N ALA A 135 1.14 -5.49 18.99
CA ALA A 135 1.70 -4.21 19.40
C ALA A 135 3.00 -4.39 20.20
N LYS A 136 4.06 -3.70 19.79
CA LYS A 136 5.41 -3.72 20.39
C LYS A 136 6.19 -5.02 20.17
N LYS A 137 5.80 -5.84 19.19
CA LYS A 137 6.58 -7.01 18.75
C LYS A 137 7.22 -6.73 17.39
N LYS A 138 8.32 -7.43 17.12
CA LYS A 138 8.91 -7.49 15.80
C LYS A 138 8.07 -8.41 14.92
N LEU A 139 8.04 -8.11 13.62
CA LEU A 139 7.29 -8.90 12.65
C LEU A 139 7.72 -10.38 12.68
N GLY A 140 9.04 -10.66 12.74
CA GLY A 140 9.58 -12.01 12.81
C GLY A 140 9.18 -12.80 14.07
N GLU A 141 8.94 -12.12 15.22
CA GLU A 141 8.50 -12.79 16.46
C GLU A 141 7.07 -13.33 16.38
N LEU A 142 6.31 -12.90 15.37
CA LEU A 142 4.92 -13.29 15.22
C LEU A 142 4.75 -14.56 14.38
N GLU A 143 5.78 -14.97 13.62
CA GLU A 143 5.81 -16.17 12.77
C GLU A 143 4.53 -16.38 11.95
N LEU A 144 3.90 -15.27 11.46
CA LEU A 144 2.57 -15.29 10.85
C LEU A 144 2.46 -16.23 9.64
N ALA A 145 3.55 -16.32 8.85
CA ALA A 145 3.59 -17.24 7.72
C ALA A 145 3.52 -18.70 8.17
N ALA A 146 4.20 -19.05 9.27
CA ALA A 146 4.23 -20.42 9.80
C ALA A 146 2.96 -20.77 10.59
N GLU A 147 2.45 -19.84 11.40
CA GLU A 147 1.33 -20.08 12.31
C GLU A 147 -0.04 -20.01 11.62
N ILE A 148 -0.23 -19.05 10.73
CA ILE A 148 -1.55 -18.79 10.09
C ILE A 148 -1.51 -18.71 8.57
N GLY A 149 -0.32 -18.92 7.94
CA GLY A 149 -0.19 -18.89 6.48
C GLY A 149 -0.44 -17.50 5.88
N VAL A 150 0.03 -16.44 6.58
CA VAL A 150 -0.17 -15.05 6.16
C VAL A 150 1.17 -14.35 6.04
N ASP A 151 1.38 -13.66 4.92
CA ASP A 151 2.55 -12.84 4.64
C ASP A 151 2.18 -11.34 4.71
N VAL A 152 2.94 -10.57 5.49
CA VAL A 152 2.75 -9.11 5.60
C VAL A 152 3.57 -8.43 4.53
N ILE A 153 2.91 -7.86 3.53
CA ILE A 153 3.54 -7.24 2.37
C ILE A 153 3.77 -5.73 2.53
N ALA A 154 3.04 -5.08 3.45
CA ALA A 154 3.27 -3.68 3.78
C ALA A 154 2.72 -3.33 5.17
N ILE A 155 3.31 -2.30 5.77
CA ILE A 155 2.85 -1.67 7.01
C ILE A 155 2.68 -0.18 6.75
N ARG A 156 1.50 0.36 7.11
CA ARG A 156 1.27 1.80 7.09
C ARG A 156 1.19 2.34 8.52
N ARG A 157 2.05 3.30 8.82
CA ARG A 157 2.09 4.03 10.11
C ARG A 157 1.77 5.50 9.88
N GLY A 158 0.54 5.89 10.16
CA GLY A 158 0.05 7.20 9.80
C GLY A 158 0.05 7.40 8.27
N LYS A 159 0.97 8.25 7.78
CA LYS A 159 1.16 8.49 6.33
C LYS A 159 2.39 7.79 5.74
N GLU A 160 3.18 7.12 6.57
CA GLU A 160 4.39 6.45 6.13
C GLU A 160 4.13 4.98 5.82
N TRP A 161 4.73 4.51 4.74
CA TRP A 161 4.62 3.14 4.27
C TRP A 161 5.96 2.44 4.33
N THR A 162 5.97 1.25 4.90
CA THR A 162 7.07 0.29 4.84
C THR A 162 6.61 -0.86 3.95
N ILE A 163 7.15 -0.92 2.73
CA ILE A 163 6.83 -1.98 1.76
C ILE A 163 7.84 -3.12 1.92
N ASN A 164 7.36 -4.36 1.87
CA ASN A 164 8.16 -5.56 2.13
C ASN A 164 8.94 -5.44 3.45
N PRO A 165 8.26 -5.26 4.60
CA PRO A 165 8.90 -5.10 5.88
C PRO A 165 9.77 -6.32 6.20
N ASP A 166 10.94 -6.08 6.80
CA ASP A 166 11.79 -7.15 7.26
C ASP A 166 11.33 -7.71 8.64
N GLU A 167 11.92 -8.83 9.05
CA GLU A 167 11.58 -9.50 10.31
C GLU A 167 11.87 -8.63 11.55
N GLU A 168 12.78 -7.66 11.43
CA GLU A 168 13.16 -6.74 12.51
C GLU A 168 12.21 -5.55 12.66
N GLU A 169 11.28 -5.34 11.68
CA GLU A 169 10.33 -4.24 11.74
C GLU A 169 9.42 -4.36 12.97
N MET A 170 9.38 -3.29 13.75
CA MET A 170 8.59 -3.21 14.99
C MET A 170 7.16 -2.77 14.69
N ILE A 171 6.20 -3.59 15.03
CA ILE A 171 4.78 -3.27 14.91
C ILE A 171 4.32 -2.41 16.08
N SER A 172 3.64 -1.34 15.79
CA SER A 172 3.06 -0.42 16.78
C SER A 172 1.54 -0.50 16.81
N GLY A 173 0.94 -0.06 17.91
CA GLY A 173 -0.51 0.18 17.93
C GLY A 173 -0.87 1.26 16.90
N ASP A 174 -2.03 1.11 16.28
CA ASP A 174 -2.56 1.93 15.20
C ASP A 174 -1.84 1.77 13.84
N ASP A 175 -0.84 0.86 13.73
CA ASP A 175 -0.33 0.44 12.43
C ASP A 175 -1.41 -0.30 11.64
N VAL A 176 -1.38 -0.15 10.32
CA VAL A 176 -2.23 -0.91 9.41
C VAL A 176 -1.35 -1.88 8.65
N LEU A 177 -1.60 -3.17 8.86
CA LEU A 177 -0.94 -4.25 8.15
C LEU A 177 -1.70 -4.57 6.86
N PHE A 178 -0.98 -4.66 5.76
CA PHE A 178 -1.47 -5.21 4.50
C PHE A 178 -0.84 -6.59 4.34
N ALA A 179 -1.68 -7.59 4.26
CA ALA A 179 -1.23 -8.97 4.33
C ALA A 179 -1.94 -9.83 3.29
N ARG A 180 -1.22 -10.82 2.79
CA ARG A 180 -1.67 -11.79 1.80
C ARG A 180 -1.72 -13.18 2.42
N GLY A 181 -2.78 -13.93 2.14
CA GLY A 181 -2.92 -15.30 2.63
C GLY A 181 -4.28 -15.90 2.29
N ALA A 182 -4.46 -17.17 2.67
CA ALA A 182 -5.73 -17.84 2.52
C ALA A 182 -6.82 -17.16 3.40
N PRO A 183 -8.11 -17.24 3.00
CA PRO A 183 -9.20 -16.58 3.75
C PRO A 183 -9.20 -16.85 5.24
N HIS A 184 -8.94 -18.09 5.64
CA HIS A 184 -8.89 -18.45 7.07
C HIS A 184 -7.74 -17.76 7.84
N GLY A 185 -6.54 -17.69 7.24
CA GLY A 185 -5.40 -16.99 7.82
C GLY A 185 -5.66 -15.49 7.97
N ILE A 186 -6.29 -14.89 6.96
CA ILE A 186 -6.68 -13.47 7.00
C ILE A 186 -7.70 -13.18 8.10
N ASP A 187 -8.69 -14.06 8.30
CA ASP A 187 -9.67 -13.91 9.37
C ASP A 187 -9.00 -14.01 10.76
N GLU A 188 -8.02 -14.89 10.90
CA GLU A 188 -7.26 -15.04 12.14
C GLU A 188 -6.35 -13.82 12.36
N LEU A 189 -5.64 -13.34 11.34
CA LEU A 189 -4.85 -12.11 11.42
C LEU A 189 -5.68 -10.94 11.97
N LYS A 190 -6.88 -10.72 11.43
CA LYS A 190 -7.77 -9.64 11.87
C LYS A 190 -8.14 -9.76 13.34
N LYS A 191 -8.51 -10.96 13.81
CA LYS A 191 -8.83 -11.22 15.23
C LYS A 191 -7.64 -10.92 16.14
N LEU A 192 -6.44 -11.37 15.74
CA LEU A 192 -5.22 -11.18 16.52
C LEU A 192 -4.82 -9.69 16.55
N ALA A 193 -5.03 -8.96 15.44
CA ALA A 193 -4.78 -7.52 15.36
C ALA A 193 -5.76 -6.69 16.21
N GLU A 194 -7.01 -7.12 16.32
CA GLU A 194 -8.01 -6.47 17.19
C GLU A 194 -7.72 -6.63 18.68
N GLY A 195 -7.01 -7.70 19.05
CA GLY A 195 -6.72 -8.04 20.45
C GLY A 195 -7.91 -8.68 21.21
N PRO A 196 -7.72 -9.02 22.48
CA PRO A 196 -8.78 -9.68 23.25
C PRO A 196 -9.99 -8.76 23.38
N THR A 197 -11.13 -9.24 22.91
CA THR A 197 -12.42 -8.57 23.13
C THR A 197 -12.59 -8.41 24.65
N ARG A 198 -12.58 -7.17 25.14
CA ARG A 198 -13.01 -6.89 26.52
C ARG A 198 -14.47 -7.29 26.61
N ASN A 199 -14.74 -8.49 27.09
CA ASN A 199 -16.07 -8.82 27.56
C ASN A 199 -16.47 -7.74 28.56
N ALA A 200 -17.47 -6.96 28.22
CA ALA A 200 -18.14 -6.08 29.17
C ALA A 200 -18.64 -6.99 30.29
N THR A 201 -17.90 -7.03 31.40
CA THR A 201 -18.38 -7.59 32.65
C THR A 201 -19.65 -6.83 32.96
N LYS A 202 -20.79 -7.52 32.83
CA LYS A 202 -22.02 -7.07 33.46
C LYS A 202 -21.72 -7.03 34.96
N GLU A 203 -21.59 -5.85 35.47
CA GLU A 203 -21.74 -5.62 36.91
C GLU A 203 -23.25 -5.75 37.21
N ASP A 204 -23.59 -6.74 38.03
CA ASP A 204 -24.86 -6.90 38.74
C ASP A 204 -25.05 -5.77 39.77
#